data_4f1341e7531db31a231c2f8c5b926bda
#
_entry.id   4f1341e7531db31a231c2f8c5b926bda
#
_cell.length_a   1.000
_cell.length_b   1.000
_cell.length_c   1.000
_cell.angle_alpha   90.00
_cell.angle_beta   90.00
_cell.angle_gamma   90.00
#
_symmetry.space_group_name_H-M   'P 1'
#
loop_
_entity.id
_entity.type
_entity.pdbx_description
1 polymer ?
#
loop_
_entity_poly.entity_id
_entity_poly.type
_entity_poly.pdbx_seq_one_letter_code
_entity_poly.pdbx_strand_id
1 'polypeptide(L)'
;MVSTLSILALAWIHNNTLEVQVSGWVRTVRDSKTFGFIEINDGSFFKNLQIVFDNTLDNFEEICKLTLSSSITVFGELVKTENAKQPFEIKAKKVEIIAGADPEYPLQKKRHSMEYLRTIAHLRPRTNTFNAVFRVRSVLSYAIHKFFQENNFVYVHTPIITGSDAEGAGEMFNLNTFDLKNVDKLEDGEVDYTKDFFGKPAHLTVSGQLNVETYAFAFRNVYTFGPTFRAENSNTVKHAAEFWMIEPEICFADLKDDMDLAENMLKYVIKYVLENCPEEMQFFNSFIDKTLLERLDNVLNSEFGRISYTDAVKELEKHNDEFEYKVSWGVDLQTEHERYLSEKIFKKPVFVTDYPAEIKAFYMKLNEDGKTVAATDLLAPGIGEIIGGSQREDNLDILRNKIKDLNMDEKDYWWYLDLRKYGSVPHAGFGLGFERLMMYITGMQNIRDVIPFPRTPKNCEF
;
A
#
# COMPACT_ATOMS: atom_id res chain seq x y z
N MET A 1 11.81 -42.27 2.98
CA MET A 1 10.58 -41.46 2.94
C MET A 1 10.89 -40.23 2.11
N VAL A 2 10.20 -40.01 0.97
CA VAL A 2 10.39 -38.82 0.13
C VAL A 2 9.69 -37.67 0.83
N SER A 3 10.39 -36.60 1.13
CA SER A 3 9.79 -35.41 1.78
C SER A 3 9.20 -34.51 0.73
N THR A 4 7.91 -34.19 0.84
CA THR A 4 7.27 -33.12 0.05
C THR A 4 7.69 -31.78 0.63
N LEU A 5 8.42 -30.99 -0.15
CA LEU A 5 9.01 -29.72 0.29
C LEU A 5 8.59 -28.57 -0.65
N SER A 6 8.47 -27.37 -0.09
CA SER A 6 8.37 -26.15 -0.88
C SER A 6 9.76 -25.71 -1.39
N ILE A 7 9.79 -24.92 -2.46
CA ILE A 7 11.06 -24.36 -2.98
C ILE A 7 11.75 -23.51 -1.91
N LEU A 8 10.99 -22.78 -1.10
CA LEU A 8 11.52 -22.03 0.04
C LEU A 8 12.23 -22.95 1.06
N ALA A 9 11.63 -24.10 1.37
CA ALA A 9 12.23 -25.05 2.31
C ALA A 9 13.54 -25.64 1.78
N LEU A 10 13.66 -25.88 0.47
CA LEU A 10 14.88 -26.37 -0.18
C LEU A 10 16.06 -25.40 -0.01
N ALA A 11 15.81 -24.10 -0.01
CA ALA A 11 16.85 -23.08 0.15
C ALA A 11 17.56 -23.15 1.51
N TRP A 12 16.95 -23.80 2.52
CA TRP A 12 17.49 -23.93 3.88
C TRP A 12 18.10 -25.32 4.16
N ILE A 13 18.11 -26.23 3.16
CA ILE A 13 18.68 -27.58 3.32
C ILE A 13 20.20 -27.53 3.16
N HIS A 14 20.91 -27.97 4.18
CA HIS A 14 22.38 -28.02 4.20
C HIS A 14 22.98 -29.38 3.76
N ASN A 15 22.16 -30.41 3.60
CA ASN A 15 22.63 -31.75 3.19
C ASN A 15 22.92 -31.81 1.69
N ASN A 16 23.98 -32.54 1.32
CA ASN A 16 24.48 -32.57 -0.06
C ASN A 16 23.62 -33.38 -1.03
N THR A 17 22.83 -34.33 -0.54
CA THR A 17 21.99 -35.20 -1.38
C THR A 17 20.74 -35.60 -0.59
N LEU A 18 19.58 -35.32 -1.13
CA LEU A 18 18.30 -35.62 -0.50
C LEU A 18 17.27 -35.96 -1.58
N GLU A 19 16.56 -37.06 -1.38
CA GLU A 19 15.39 -37.41 -2.17
C GLU A 19 14.22 -36.47 -1.80
N VAL A 20 13.73 -35.74 -2.79
CA VAL A 20 12.69 -34.72 -2.61
C VAL A 20 11.55 -34.89 -3.59
N GLN A 21 10.38 -34.43 -3.17
CA GLN A 21 9.20 -34.22 -4.03
C GLN A 21 8.85 -32.73 -4.00
N VAL A 22 8.74 -32.12 -5.18
CA VAL A 22 8.34 -30.72 -5.33
C VAL A 22 7.28 -30.61 -6.42
N SER A 23 6.22 -29.84 -6.17
CA SER A 23 5.20 -29.51 -7.16
C SER A 23 5.27 -28.02 -7.51
N GLY A 24 4.97 -27.66 -8.74
CA GLY A 24 4.96 -26.25 -9.15
C GLY A 24 4.51 -26.06 -10.59
N TRP A 25 4.48 -24.79 -10.97
CA TRP A 25 4.12 -24.38 -12.32
C TRP A 25 5.36 -24.16 -13.19
N VAL A 26 5.32 -24.68 -14.39
CA VAL A 26 6.39 -24.56 -15.38
C VAL A 26 6.57 -23.09 -15.81
N ARG A 27 7.78 -22.58 -15.68
CA ARG A 27 8.20 -21.23 -16.07
C ARG A 27 8.99 -21.24 -17.39
N THR A 28 9.82 -22.23 -17.59
CA THR A 28 10.52 -22.49 -18.85
C THR A 28 10.77 -23.99 -19.03
N VAL A 29 10.80 -24.42 -20.29
CA VAL A 29 11.32 -25.73 -20.69
C VAL A 29 12.37 -25.50 -21.76
N ARG A 30 13.50 -26.20 -21.65
CA ARG A 30 14.56 -26.24 -22.66
C ARG A 30 15.00 -27.68 -22.77
N ASP A 31 14.89 -28.24 -23.95
CA ASP A 31 15.23 -29.63 -24.23
C ASP A 31 16.42 -29.72 -25.21
N SER A 32 17.12 -30.82 -25.13
CA SER A 32 18.06 -31.32 -26.11
C SER A 32 17.68 -32.75 -26.44
N LYS A 33 18.43 -33.39 -27.36
CA LYS A 33 18.09 -34.76 -27.80
C LYS A 33 18.07 -35.82 -26.67
N THR A 34 18.82 -35.60 -25.61
CA THR A 34 19.05 -36.61 -24.55
C THR A 34 18.74 -36.11 -23.15
N PHE A 35 18.65 -34.82 -22.91
CA PHE A 35 18.35 -34.22 -21.61
C PHE A 35 17.70 -32.85 -21.78
N GLY A 36 17.14 -32.32 -20.69
CA GLY A 36 16.55 -30.98 -20.70
C GLY A 36 16.51 -30.35 -19.31
N PHE A 37 16.06 -29.11 -19.28
CA PHE A 37 15.88 -28.29 -18.08
C PHE A 37 14.47 -27.75 -18.03
N ILE A 38 13.83 -27.87 -16.86
CA ILE A 38 12.59 -27.19 -16.56
C ILE A 38 12.86 -26.21 -15.42
N GLU A 39 12.39 -25.00 -15.52
CA GLU A 39 12.25 -24.12 -14.34
C GLU A 39 10.82 -24.18 -13.86
N ILE A 40 10.62 -24.43 -12.56
CA ILE A 40 9.33 -24.40 -11.90
C ILE A 40 9.32 -23.33 -10.80
N ASN A 41 8.13 -22.86 -10.47
CA ASN A 41 7.88 -22.03 -9.30
C ASN A 41 6.61 -22.51 -8.60
N ASP A 42 6.67 -22.68 -7.28
CA ASP A 42 5.56 -23.15 -6.44
C ASP A 42 4.86 -22.00 -5.68
N GLY A 43 5.30 -20.76 -5.89
CA GLY A 43 4.81 -19.58 -5.20
C GLY A 43 5.37 -19.36 -3.80
N SER A 44 6.10 -20.31 -3.22
CA SER A 44 6.68 -20.17 -1.88
C SER A 44 7.93 -19.27 -1.83
N PHE A 45 8.63 -19.15 -2.95
CA PHE A 45 9.86 -18.36 -3.08
C PHE A 45 9.87 -17.56 -4.38
N PHE A 46 10.57 -16.44 -4.39
CA PHE A 46 10.61 -15.56 -5.58
C PHE A 46 11.37 -16.20 -6.75
N LYS A 47 12.52 -16.83 -6.48
CA LYS A 47 13.32 -17.50 -7.52
C LYS A 47 12.71 -18.83 -7.93
N ASN A 48 12.94 -19.18 -9.20
CA ASN A 48 12.54 -20.47 -9.74
C ASN A 48 13.52 -21.59 -9.30
N LEU A 49 13.04 -22.82 -9.31
CA LEU A 49 13.81 -24.03 -9.11
C LEU A 49 14.10 -24.70 -10.45
N GLN A 50 15.36 -25.02 -10.72
CA GLN A 50 15.78 -25.78 -11.90
C GLN A 50 15.63 -27.29 -11.67
N ILE A 51 15.02 -27.94 -12.63
CA ILE A 51 14.89 -29.40 -12.73
C ILE A 51 15.70 -29.84 -13.93
N VAL A 52 16.58 -30.84 -13.75
CA VAL A 52 17.29 -31.52 -14.83
C VAL A 52 16.59 -32.86 -15.08
N PHE A 53 16.22 -33.14 -16.31
CA PHE A 53 15.60 -34.39 -16.71
C PHE A 53 16.31 -34.97 -17.94
N ASP A 54 16.25 -36.27 -18.14
CA ASP A 54 16.91 -36.94 -19.27
C ASP A 54 16.00 -38.00 -19.90
N ASN A 55 16.47 -38.60 -20.99
CA ASN A 55 15.72 -39.58 -21.80
C ASN A 55 15.60 -40.97 -21.14
N THR A 56 15.99 -41.13 -19.90
CA THR A 56 15.70 -42.32 -19.11
C THR A 56 14.29 -42.29 -18.52
N LEU A 57 13.64 -41.12 -18.53
CA LEU A 57 12.26 -40.96 -18.08
C LEU A 57 11.28 -41.49 -19.14
N ASP A 58 10.33 -42.33 -18.73
CA ASP A 58 9.34 -42.95 -19.64
C ASP A 58 8.53 -41.92 -20.45
N ASN A 59 8.26 -40.73 -19.87
CA ASN A 59 7.48 -39.65 -20.46
C ASN A 59 8.35 -38.47 -20.95
N PHE A 60 9.60 -38.70 -21.30
CA PHE A 60 10.55 -37.67 -21.76
C PHE A 60 9.99 -36.79 -22.88
N GLU A 61 9.37 -37.38 -23.90
CA GLU A 61 8.80 -36.65 -25.03
C GLU A 61 7.60 -35.76 -24.65
N GLU A 62 6.80 -36.19 -23.64
CA GLU A 62 5.70 -35.39 -23.10
C GLU A 62 6.22 -34.19 -22.31
N ILE A 63 7.27 -34.42 -21.52
CA ILE A 63 7.94 -33.36 -20.74
C ILE A 63 8.50 -32.28 -21.66
N CYS A 64 9.13 -32.66 -22.78
CA CYS A 64 9.65 -31.72 -23.78
C CYS A 64 8.57 -30.83 -24.41
N LYS A 65 7.31 -31.28 -24.41
CA LYS A 65 6.16 -30.55 -24.96
C LYS A 65 5.40 -29.70 -23.95
N LEU A 66 5.84 -29.66 -22.69
CA LEU A 66 5.18 -28.87 -21.65
C LEU A 66 5.18 -27.38 -21.99
N THR A 67 4.00 -26.79 -21.88
CA THR A 67 3.77 -25.36 -22.08
C THR A 67 3.97 -24.58 -20.79
N LEU A 68 4.18 -23.26 -20.91
CA LEU A 68 4.24 -22.36 -19.75
C LEU A 68 2.97 -22.47 -18.92
N SER A 69 3.13 -22.43 -17.59
CA SER A 69 2.03 -22.57 -16.63
C SER A 69 1.43 -23.97 -16.47
N SER A 70 1.91 -24.99 -17.21
CA SER A 70 1.58 -26.38 -16.88
C SER A 70 1.99 -26.69 -15.44
N SER A 71 1.24 -27.52 -14.74
CA SER A 71 1.54 -27.94 -13.37
C SER A 71 2.10 -29.36 -13.36
N ILE A 72 3.20 -29.53 -12.61
CA ILE A 72 3.91 -30.81 -12.52
C ILE A 72 4.31 -31.11 -11.07
N THR A 73 4.50 -32.40 -10.78
CA THR A 73 5.19 -32.88 -9.59
C THR A 73 6.47 -33.61 -10.01
N VAL A 74 7.58 -33.25 -9.38
CA VAL A 74 8.90 -33.81 -9.64
C VAL A 74 9.36 -34.59 -8.42
N PHE A 75 9.79 -35.82 -8.65
CA PHE A 75 10.48 -36.67 -7.67
C PHE A 75 11.93 -36.80 -8.13
N GLY A 76 12.87 -36.53 -7.27
CA GLY A 76 14.28 -36.59 -7.65
C GLY A 76 15.22 -36.25 -6.53
N GLU A 77 16.47 -36.14 -6.90
CA GLU A 77 17.58 -35.87 -6.02
C GLU A 77 17.96 -34.40 -6.03
N LEU A 78 17.94 -33.75 -4.86
CA LEU A 78 18.44 -32.38 -4.68
C LEU A 78 19.96 -32.38 -4.74
N VAL A 79 20.53 -31.60 -5.65
CA VAL A 79 21.98 -31.50 -5.87
C VAL A 79 22.42 -30.06 -5.69
N LYS A 80 23.48 -29.84 -4.92
CA LYS A 80 24.12 -28.51 -4.84
C LYS A 80 24.94 -28.22 -6.09
N THR A 81 24.88 -26.97 -6.54
CA THR A 81 25.58 -26.50 -7.73
C THR A 81 26.49 -25.33 -7.36
N GLU A 82 27.72 -25.64 -6.87
CA GLU A 82 28.64 -24.65 -6.27
C GLU A 82 29.06 -23.51 -7.22
N ASN A 83 29.04 -23.73 -8.54
CA ASN A 83 29.50 -22.76 -9.55
C ASN A 83 28.41 -22.32 -10.55
N ALA A 84 27.14 -22.62 -10.28
CA ALA A 84 26.03 -22.26 -11.13
C ALA A 84 25.30 -20.99 -10.64
N LYS A 85 24.46 -20.40 -11.49
CA LYS A 85 23.61 -19.23 -11.13
C LYS A 85 22.66 -19.55 -9.96
N GLN A 86 22.18 -20.80 -9.90
CA GLN A 86 21.33 -21.31 -8.81
C GLN A 86 22.18 -22.14 -7.86
N PRO A 87 21.93 -22.06 -6.54
CA PRO A 87 22.71 -22.80 -5.53
C PRO A 87 22.44 -24.30 -5.52
N PHE A 88 21.32 -24.74 -6.13
CA PHE A 88 20.91 -26.15 -6.19
C PHE A 88 19.95 -26.38 -7.36
N GLU A 89 19.81 -27.65 -7.74
CA GLU A 89 18.87 -28.14 -8.74
C GLU A 89 18.34 -29.52 -8.33
N ILE A 90 17.25 -29.98 -8.95
CA ILE A 90 16.77 -31.36 -8.78
C ILE A 90 17.09 -32.16 -10.04
N LYS A 91 17.78 -33.33 -9.86
CA LYS A 91 17.86 -34.36 -10.89
C LYS A 91 16.62 -35.24 -10.80
N ALA A 92 15.76 -35.10 -11.80
CA ALA A 92 14.48 -35.80 -11.82
C ALA A 92 14.67 -37.31 -12.02
N LYS A 93 14.00 -38.10 -11.18
CA LYS A 93 13.82 -39.55 -11.33
C LYS A 93 12.41 -39.89 -11.85
N LYS A 94 11.47 -39.01 -11.63
CA LYS A 94 10.09 -39.10 -12.13
C LYS A 94 9.50 -37.70 -12.23
N VAL A 95 8.74 -37.45 -13.30
CA VAL A 95 7.95 -36.21 -13.48
C VAL A 95 6.52 -36.62 -13.76
N GLU A 96 5.60 -36.17 -12.93
CA GLU A 96 4.15 -36.34 -13.11
C GLU A 96 3.55 -35.03 -13.62
N ILE A 97 2.90 -35.09 -14.77
CA ILE A 97 2.16 -33.95 -15.33
C ILE A 97 0.77 -33.96 -14.70
N ILE A 98 0.49 -32.95 -13.85
CA ILE A 98 -0.82 -32.79 -13.19
C ILE A 98 -1.82 -32.25 -14.20
N ALA A 99 -1.47 -31.14 -14.89
CA ALA A 99 -2.28 -30.53 -15.94
C ALA A 99 -1.40 -29.76 -16.92
N GLY A 100 -1.70 -29.87 -18.21
CA GLY A 100 -1.15 -28.99 -19.25
C GLY A 100 -1.81 -27.60 -19.19
N ALA A 101 -1.13 -26.61 -19.74
CA ALA A 101 -1.73 -25.30 -19.98
C ALA A 101 -2.10 -25.16 -21.45
N ASP A 102 -3.22 -24.47 -21.72
CA ASP A 102 -3.68 -24.18 -23.07
C ASP A 102 -2.62 -23.36 -23.85
N PRO A 103 -2.37 -23.65 -25.12
CA PRO A 103 -1.47 -22.87 -25.96
C PRO A 103 -1.82 -21.38 -26.07
N GLU A 104 -3.09 -21.01 -25.85
CA GLU A 104 -3.57 -19.62 -25.82
C GLU A 104 -3.23 -18.89 -24.51
N TYR A 105 -2.55 -19.54 -23.56
CA TYR A 105 -2.13 -18.90 -22.31
C TYR A 105 -1.48 -17.55 -22.56
N PRO A 106 -2.04 -16.42 -22.02
CA PRO A 106 -1.69 -15.08 -22.47
C PRO A 106 -0.31 -14.61 -22.04
N LEU A 107 0.23 -15.18 -20.95
CA LEU A 107 1.55 -14.79 -20.41
C LEU A 107 2.68 -15.59 -21.05
N GLN A 108 2.84 -15.45 -22.35
CA GLN A 108 3.92 -16.07 -23.10
C GLN A 108 5.30 -15.44 -22.77
N LYS A 109 6.40 -16.11 -23.17
CA LYS A 109 7.79 -15.69 -22.94
C LYS A 109 8.15 -14.44 -23.76
N LYS A 110 7.52 -13.31 -23.47
CA LYS A 110 7.76 -11.99 -24.05
C LYS A 110 7.52 -10.91 -23.01
N ARG A 111 8.00 -9.70 -23.27
CA ARG A 111 7.69 -8.57 -22.41
C ARG A 111 6.23 -8.14 -22.61
N HIS A 112 5.48 -8.00 -21.52
CA HIS A 112 4.11 -7.48 -21.50
C HIS A 112 4.12 -6.07 -20.94
N SER A 113 3.27 -5.17 -21.49
CA SER A 113 3.10 -3.83 -20.93
C SER A 113 2.26 -3.89 -19.65
N MET A 114 2.40 -2.90 -18.78
CA MET A 114 1.60 -2.81 -17.54
C MET A 114 0.12 -2.63 -17.86
N GLU A 115 -0.22 -1.87 -18.92
CA GLU A 115 -1.59 -1.69 -19.42
C GLU A 115 -2.25 -3.03 -19.77
N TYR A 116 -1.53 -3.85 -20.55
CA TYR A 116 -2.02 -5.18 -20.87
C TYR A 116 -2.21 -6.06 -19.64
N LEU A 117 -1.24 -6.04 -18.71
CA LEU A 117 -1.32 -6.85 -17.49
C LEU A 117 -2.47 -6.43 -16.56
N ARG A 118 -2.92 -5.18 -16.64
CA ARG A 118 -4.14 -4.72 -15.94
C ARG A 118 -5.41 -5.34 -16.50
N THR A 119 -5.47 -5.60 -17.83
CA THR A 119 -6.65 -6.26 -18.44
C THR A 119 -6.79 -7.75 -18.08
N ILE A 120 -5.72 -8.36 -17.56
CA ILE A 120 -5.68 -9.74 -17.10
C ILE A 120 -5.23 -9.81 -15.63
N ALA A 121 -5.81 -8.96 -14.78
CA ALA A 121 -5.39 -8.81 -13.38
C ALA A 121 -5.38 -10.15 -12.61
N HIS A 122 -6.29 -11.08 -12.91
CA HIS A 122 -6.35 -12.43 -12.34
C HIS A 122 -5.16 -13.34 -12.70
N LEU A 123 -4.45 -13.06 -13.80
CA LEU A 123 -3.27 -13.84 -14.21
C LEU A 123 -1.94 -13.13 -13.95
N ARG A 124 -1.93 -11.80 -13.86
CA ARG A 124 -0.70 -11.03 -13.71
C ARG A 124 0.18 -11.41 -12.51
N PRO A 125 -0.33 -11.97 -11.37
CA PRO A 125 0.51 -12.46 -10.28
C PRO A 125 1.49 -13.56 -10.70
N ARG A 126 1.24 -14.23 -11.83
CA ARG A 126 2.14 -15.23 -12.40
C ARG A 126 3.37 -14.64 -13.10
N THR A 127 3.43 -13.32 -13.29
CA THR A 127 4.64 -12.62 -13.79
C THR A 127 5.62 -12.35 -12.66
N ASN A 128 6.90 -12.21 -12.96
CA ASN A 128 7.92 -11.91 -11.94
C ASN A 128 7.64 -10.56 -11.26
N THR A 129 7.25 -9.53 -12.03
CA THR A 129 6.96 -8.21 -11.49
C THR A 129 5.84 -8.25 -10.45
N PHE A 130 4.70 -8.83 -10.79
CA PHE A 130 3.56 -8.85 -9.85
C PHE A 130 3.70 -9.91 -8.77
N ASN A 131 4.46 -10.97 -9.00
CA ASN A 131 4.86 -11.89 -7.94
C ASN A 131 5.67 -11.12 -6.87
N ALA A 132 6.68 -10.35 -7.28
CA ALA A 132 7.47 -9.52 -6.37
C ALA A 132 6.60 -8.48 -5.65
N VAL A 133 5.74 -7.73 -6.39
CA VAL A 133 4.87 -6.70 -5.80
C VAL A 133 3.99 -7.28 -4.70
N PHE A 134 3.29 -8.40 -4.94
CA PHE A 134 2.34 -8.92 -3.96
C PHE A 134 3.00 -9.68 -2.81
N ARG A 135 4.21 -10.20 -3.00
CA ARG A 135 5.02 -10.71 -1.90
C ARG A 135 5.45 -9.58 -0.97
N VAL A 136 6.00 -8.49 -1.52
CA VAL A 136 6.36 -7.30 -0.73
C VAL A 136 5.12 -6.71 -0.06
N ARG A 137 3.97 -6.62 -0.74
CA ARG A 137 2.71 -6.15 -0.16
C ARG A 137 2.32 -6.96 1.09
N SER A 138 2.43 -8.28 1.03
CA SER A 138 2.12 -9.17 2.16
C SER A 138 3.07 -8.93 3.34
N VAL A 139 4.37 -8.87 3.09
CA VAL A 139 5.39 -8.64 4.13
C VAL A 139 5.27 -7.26 4.74
N LEU A 140 5.01 -6.23 3.92
CA LEU A 140 4.82 -4.85 4.39
C LEU A 140 3.58 -4.71 5.28
N SER A 141 2.45 -5.36 4.91
CA SER A 141 1.25 -5.37 5.76
C SER A 141 1.53 -5.95 7.14
N TYR A 142 2.27 -7.06 7.19
CA TYR A 142 2.69 -7.66 8.46
C TYR A 142 3.64 -6.74 9.24
N ALA A 143 4.60 -6.10 8.56
CA ALA A 143 5.55 -5.19 9.19
C ALA A 143 4.85 -4.00 9.89
N ILE A 144 3.79 -3.45 9.26
CA ILE A 144 2.97 -2.38 9.84
C ILE A 144 2.29 -2.86 11.12
N HIS A 145 1.58 -4.00 11.07
CA HIS A 145 0.95 -4.56 12.27
C HIS A 145 1.98 -4.86 13.36
N LYS A 146 3.12 -5.43 12.99
CA LYS A 146 4.21 -5.77 13.91
C LYS A 146 4.76 -4.52 14.60
N PHE A 147 5.03 -3.44 13.84
CA PHE A 147 5.50 -2.17 14.40
C PHE A 147 4.54 -1.64 15.48
N PHE A 148 3.27 -1.51 15.15
CA PHE A 148 2.30 -0.95 16.09
C PHE A 148 2.10 -1.85 17.31
N GLN A 149 1.97 -3.16 17.12
CA GLN A 149 1.79 -4.11 18.24
C GLN A 149 3.00 -4.13 19.18
N GLU A 150 4.22 -4.10 18.68
CA GLU A 150 5.45 -4.04 19.48
C GLU A 150 5.64 -2.70 20.22
N ASN A 151 4.97 -1.63 19.75
CA ASN A 151 4.93 -0.33 20.42
C ASN A 151 3.67 -0.13 21.28
N ASN A 152 2.96 -1.20 21.65
CA ASN A 152 1.79 -1.19 22.53
C ASN A 152 0.59 -0.40 21.98
N PHE A 153 0.39 -0.39 20.66
CA PHE A 153 -0.82 0.14 20.04
C PHE A 153 -1.90 -0.95 19.97
N VAL A 154 -3.15 -0.54 20.21
CA VAL A 154 -4.32 -1.40 20.01
C VAL A 154 -4.84 -1.22 18.59
N TYR A 155 -4.96 -2.33 17.86
CA TYR A 155 -5.61 -2.34 16.55
C TYR A 155 -7.12 -2.22 16.70
N VAL A 156 -7.73 -1.26 16.00
CA VAL A 156 -9.17 -1.02 16.01
C VAL A 156 -9.73 -1.18 14.60
N HIS A 157 -10.71 -2.05 14.48
CA HIS A 157 -11.52 -2.17 13.26
C HIS A 157 -12.52 -1.00 13.20
N THR A 158 -12.29 -0.04 12.35
CA THR A 158 -13.23 1.06 12.11
C THR A 158 -14.28 0.70 11.07
N PRO A 159 -15.49 1.28 11.13
CA PRO A 159 -16.56 0.96 10.20
C PRO A 159 -16.20 1.35 8.76
N ILE A 160 -16.48 0.44 7.81
CA ILE A 160 -16.41 0.71 6.37
C ILE A 160 -17.65 1.47 5.90
N ILE A 161 -18.80 1.18 6.52
CA ILE A 161 -20.07 1.88 6.25
C ILE A 161 -20.22 2.97 7.30
N THR A 162 -20.39 4.21 6.87
CA THR A 162 -20.47 5.38 7.75
C THR A 162 -21.66 6.26 7.41
N GLY A 163 -22.18 6.96 8.41
CA GLY A 163 -23.16 8.02 8.23
C GLY A 163 -22.57 9.44 8.31
N SER A 164 -21.22 9.58 8.44
CA SER A 164 -20.54 10.87 8.55
C SER A 164 -19.36 10.97 7.59
N ASP A 165 -19.10 12.19 7.10
CA ASP A 165 -17.92 12.51 6.29
C ASP A 165 -16.75 12.92 7.20
N ALA A 166 -15.69 12.12 7.21
CA ALA A 166 -14.51 12.39 8.04
C ALA A 166 -13.68 13.60 7.55
N GLU A 167 -13.74 13.94 6.29
CA GLU A 167 -12.98 15.04 5.68
C GLU A 167 -13.82 16.32 5.51
N GLY A 168 -15.16 16.20 5.55
CA GLY A 168 -16.09 17.32 5.41
C GLY A 168 -16.27 17.83 3.97
N ALA A 169 -15.63 17.22 2.99
CA ALA A 169 -15.69 17.58 1.56
C ALA A 169 -15.40 16.38 0.65
N GLY A 170 -15.41 15.16 1.19
CA GLY A 170 -15.07 13.95 0.44
C GLY A 170 -16.18 13.54 -0.54
N GLU A 171 -15.82 13.22 -1.78
CA GLU A 171 -16.73 12.54 -2.70
C GLU A 171 -16.90 11.08 -2.25
N MET A 172 -18.00 10.80 -1.51
CA MET A 172 -18.29 9.48 -0.99
C MET A 172 -19.18 8.66 -1.93
N PHE A 173 -18.92 7.34 -1.97
CA PHE A 173 -19.88 6.41 -2.57
C PHE A 173 -21.10 6.27 -1.68
N ASN A 174 -22.29 6.52 -2.25
CA ASN A 174 -23.55 6.28 -1.56
C ASN A 174 -23.84 4.78 -1.47
N LEU A 175 -24.26 4.34 -0.30
CA LEU A 175 -24.70 2.96 -0.05
C LEU A 175 -26.18 2.96 0.25
N ASN A 176 -26.98 2.26 -0.56
CA ASN A 176 -28.40 2.10 -0.35
C ASN A 176 -28.88 0.73 -0.83
N THR A 177 -30.08 0.32 -0.41
CA THR A 177 -30.74 -0.93 -0.80
C THR A 177 -32.02 -0.69 -1.62
N PHE A 178 -32.26 0.55 -2.05
CA PHE A 178 -33.42 0.89 -2.87
C PHE A 178 -33.46 0.16 -4.21
N ASP A 179 -34.67 -0.17 -4.68
CA ASP A 179 -34.88 -0.36 -6.10
C ASP A 179 -34.80 1.00 -6.79
N LEU A 180 -33.72 1.26 -7.51
CA LEU A 180 -33.47 2.54 -8.20
C LEU A 180 -34.55 2.94 -9.22
N LYS A 181 -35.47 2.01 -9.60
CA LYS A 181 -36.62 2.33 -10.45
C LYS A 181 -37.80 2.90 -9.67
N ASN A 182 -37.88 2.61 -8.37
CA ASN A 182 -39.01 2.96 -7.50
C ASN A 182 -38.50 3.47 -6.15
N VAL A 183 -37.74 4.58 -6.17
CA VAL A 183 -37.23 5.21 -4.94
C VAL A 183 -38.32 6.02 -4.27
N ASP A 184 -38.61 5.74 -3.01
CA ASP A 184 -39.55 6.53 -2.18
C ASP A 184 -39.00 7.96 -1.98
N LYS A 185 -39.89 8.95 -2.09
CA LYS A 185 -39.54 10.37 -1.96
C LYS A 185 -40.39 11.05 -0.91
N LEU A 186 -39.80 12.06 -0.26
CA LEU A 186 -40.46 13.01 0.60
C LEU A 186 -41.31 14.01 -0.21
N GLU A 187 -42.13 14.79 0.46
CA GLU A 187 -43.01 15.81 -0.18
C GLU A 187 -42.21 16.87 -0.96
N ASP A 188 -40.99 17.16 -0.56
CA ASP A 188 -40.07 18.10 -1.23
C ASP A 188 -39.33 17.49 -2.43
N GLY A 189 -39.51 16.19 -2.68
CA GLY A 189 -38.89 15.48 -3.81
C GLY A 189 -37.57 14.81 -3.48
N GLU A 190 -37.03 15.01 -2.28
CA GLU A 190 -35.83 14.34 -1.79
C GLU A 190 -36.08 12.86 -1.52
N VAL A 191 -35.01 12.05 -1.49
CA VAL A 191 -35.09 10.60 -1.21
C VAL A 191 -35.51 10.38 0.24
N ASP A 192 -36.55 9.55 0.46
CA ASP A 192 -36.96 9.15 1.80
C ASP A 192 -36.06 8.00 2.35
N TYR A 193 -34.91 8.37 2.89
CA TYR A 193 -33.97 7.40 3.49
C TYR A 193 -34.53 6.67 4.71
N THR A 194 -35.66 7.11 5.31
CA THR A 194 -36.30 6.36 6.42
C THR A 194 -36.79 4.98 5.96
N LYS A 195 -36.96 4.77 4.65
CA LYS A 195 -37.35 3.51 4.01
C LYS A 195 -36.15 2.62 3.64
N ASP A 196 -34.92 3.16 3.70
CA ASP A 196 -33.73 2.38 3.42
C ASP A 196 -33.25 1.58 4.63
N PHE A 197 -32.30 0.67 4.41
CA PHE A 197 -31.81 -0.30 5.41
C PHE A 197 -31.38 0.37 6.73
N PHE A 198 -30.63 1.46 6.66
CA PHE A 198 -30.12 2.16 7.86
C PHE A 198 -31.08 3.27 8.38
N GLY A 199 -32.17 3.54 7.70
CA GLY A 199 -33.09 4.63 8.04
C GLY A 199 -32.50 6.04 7.94
N LYS A 200 -31.34 6.20 7.31
CA LYS A 200 -30.62 7.44 7.05
C LYS A 200 -29.60 7.25 5.91
N PRO A 201 -29.08 8.33 5.30
CA PRO A 201 -27.98 8.23 4.33
C PRO A 201 -26.80 7.44 4.90
N ALA A 202 -26.25 6.57 4.09
CA ALA A 202 -25.05 5.78 4.41
C ALA A 202 -24.08 5.79 3.23
N HIS A 203 -22.79 5.72 3.55
CA HIS A 203 -21.71 5.86 2.58
C HIS A 203 -20.60 4.85 2.86
N LEU A 204 -19.73 4.64 1.87
CA LEU A 204 -18.44 4.00 2.12
C LEU A 204 -17.47 5.05 2.67
N THR A 205 -16.71 4.68 3.71
CA THR A 205 -15.83 5.60 4.44
C THR A 205 -14.67 6.13 3.58
N VAL A 206 -14.32 7.40 3.76
CA VAL A 206 -13.12 8.03 3.19
C VAL A 206 -11.92 7.99 4.13
N SER A 207 -12.15 7.68 5.44
CA SER A 207 -11.13 7.57 6.50
C SER A 207 -11.71 6.91 7.74
N GLY A 208 -10.91 6.14 8.44
CA GLY A 208 -11.26 5.58 9.76
C GLY A 208 -10.90 6.50 10.93
N GLN A 209 -10.26 7.67 10.67
CA GLN A 209 -9.67 8.53 11.68
C GLN A 209 -10.64 8.90 12.80
N LEU A 210 -11.78 9.51 12.49
CA LEU A 210 -12.70 10.00 13.53
C LEU A 210 -13.19 8.88 14.45
N ASN A 211 -13.40 7.69 13.89
CA ASN A 211 -13.85 6.53 14.68
C ASN A 211 -12.71 5.97 15.53
N VAL A 212 -11.49 5.83 15.01
CA VAL A 212 -10.37 5.29 15.79
C VAL A 212 -9.93 6.26 16.90
N GLU A 213 -10.07 7.56 16.66
CA GLU A 213 -9.80 8.61 17.64
C GLU A 213 -10.63 8.43 18.93
N THR A 214 -11.88 7.93 18.82
CA THR A 214 -12.71 7.62 20.01
C THR A 214 -12.07 6.57 20.90
N TYR A 215 -11.38 5.59 20.33
CA TYR A 215 -10.69 4.53 21.05
C TYR A 215 -9.38 4.99 21.67
N ALA A 216 -8.72 6.00 21.09
CA ALA A 216 -7.52 6.60 21.68
C ALA A 216 -7.78 7.16 23.09
N PHE A 217 -8.97 7.72 23.32
CA PHE A 217 -9.42 8.21 24.63
C PHE A 217 -9.66 7.12 25.69
N ALA A 218 -9.58 5.84 25.30
CA ALA A 218 -9.67 4.71 26.22
C ALA A 218 -8.37 3.90 26.29
N PHE A 219 -7.66 3.75 25.16
CA PHE A 219 -6.49 2.89 25.02
C PHE A 219 -5.17 3.66 24.85
N ARG A 220 -5.23 4.98 24.79
CA ARG A 220 -4.09 5.90 24.59
C ARG A 220 -3.45 5.83 23.20
N ASN A 221 -2.96 4.68 22.78
CA ASN A 221 -2.31 4.48 21.49
C ASN A 221 -3.12 3.45 20.69
N VAL A 222 -3.67 3.86 19.58
CA VAL A 222 -4.50 3.01 18.70
C VAL A 222 -4.10 3.20 17.25
N TYR A 223 -4.47 2.23 16.41
CA TYR A 223 -4.38 2.40 14.97
C TYR A 223 -5.48 1.63 14.26
N THR A 224 -5.90 2.12 13.11
CA THR A 224 -6.66 1.35 12.13
C THR A 224 -5.81 1.09 10.90
N PHE A 225 -6.03 -0.04 10.25
CA PHE A 225 -5.46 -0.37 8.95
C PHE A 225 -6.56 -1.04 8.15
N GLY A 226 -7.20 -0.30 7.28
CA GLY A 226 -8.43 -0.72 6.64
C GLY A 226 -8.69 -0.05 5.30
N PRO A 227 -9.67 -0.57 4.53
CA PRO A 227 -10.06 -0.03 3.25
C PRO A 227 -10.75 1.32 3.40
N THR A 228 -10.45 2.21 2.46
CA THR A 228 -11.05 3.52 2.29
C THR A 228 -11.46 3.72 0.84
N PHE A 229 -12.47 4.59 0.61
CA PHE A 229 -13.13 4.74 -0.68
C PHE A 229 -13.31 6.20 -1.01
N ARG A 230 -12.93 6.59 -2.24
CA ARG A 230 -13.15 7.96 -2.75
C ARG A 230 -13.77 7.90 -4.14
N ALA A 231 -14.90 8.57 -4.32
CA ALA A 231 -15.65 8.57 -5.58
C ALA A 231 -15.14 9.62 -6.59
N GLU A 232 -13.99 10.24 -6.32
CA GLU A 232 -13.37 11.24 -7.17
C GLU A 232 -13.17 10.75 -8.60
N ASN A 233 -13.62 11.52 -9.58
CA ASN A 233 -13.39 11.21 -11.00
C ASN A 233 -11.97 11.59 -11.44
N SER A 234 -10.98 11.01 -10.78
CA SER A 234 -9.55 11.24 -11.03
C SER A 234 -8.89 10.02 -11.69
N ASN A 235 -8.25 10.25 -12.84
CA ASN A 235 -7.52 9.22 -13.59
C ASN A 235 -6.01 9.35 -13.50
N THR A 236 -5.48 9.93 -12.43
CA THR A 236 -4.02 10.05 -12.24
C THR A 236 -3.37 8.72 -11.89
N VAL A 237 -2.06 8.67 -11.93
CA VAL A 237 -1.27 7.49 -11.55
C VAL A 237 -1.27 7.22 -10.04
N LYS A 238 -1.72 8.19 -9.23
CA LYS A 238 -1.71 8.13 -7.75
C LYS A 238 -3.09 7.91 -7.14
N HIS A 239 -4.19 7.89 -7.93
CA HIS A 239 -5.57 7.77 -7.43
C HIS A 239 -6.21 6.44 -7.80
N ALA A 240 -6.90 5.86 -6.83
CA ALA A 240 -7.79 4.71 -6.97
C ALA A 240 -9.04 4.96 -6.13
N ALA A 241 -10.18 4.39 -6.54
CA ALA A 241 -11.44 4.55 -5.82
C ALA A 241 -11.52 3.71 -4.53
N GLU A 242 -10.71 2.66 -4.44
CA GLU A 242 -10.54 1.80 -3.27
C GLU A 242 -9.05 1.64 -2.99
N PHE A 243 -8.64 1.92 -1.76
CA PHE A 243 -7.26 1.80 -1.27
C PHE A 243 -7.27 1.58 0.24
N TRP A 244 -6.11 1.35 0.84
CA TRP A 244 -6.02 1.10 2.29
C TRP A 244 -5.28 2.24 2.99
N MET A 245 -5.78 2.62 4.17
CA MET A 245 -5.15 3.63 5.02
C MET A 245 -4.62 3.00 6.31
N ILE A 246 -3.48 3.52 6.76
CA ILE A 246 -2.91 3.28 8.09
C ILE A 246 -3.09 4.58 8.87
N GLU A 247 -3.85 4.55 9.95
CA GLU A 247 -4.26 5.75 10.68
C GLU A 247 -4.08 5.53 12.19
N PRO A 248 -2.88 5.80 12.75
CA PRO A 248 -2.66 5.79 14.19
C PRO A 248 -3.17 7.07 14.85
N GLU A 249 -3.58 6.96 16.11
CA GLU A 249 -3.93 8.07 17.00
C GLU A 249 -3.29 7.85 18.37
N ILE A 250 -2.67 8.90 18.92
CA ILE A 250 -1.95 8.89 20.19
C ILE A 250 -2.44 10.01 21.09
N CYS A 251 -2.90 9.66 22.31
CA CYS A 251 -3.30 10.62 23.34
C CYS A 251 -2.13 11.04 24.23
N PHE A 252 -2.23 12.23 24.82
CA PHE A 252 -1.18 12.89 25.60
C PHE A 252 0.08 13.16 24.77
N ALA A 253 -0.13 13.57 23.51
CA ALA A 253 0.89 13.75 22.51
C ALA A 253 0.63 15.03 21.69
N ASP A 254 1.70 15.66 21.25
CA ASP A 254 1.68 16.84 20.40
C ASP A 254 2.09 16.50 18.95
N LEU A 255 2.20 17.53 18.10
CA LEU A 255 2.61 17.40 16.71
C LEU A 255 4.02 16.80 16.56
N LYS A 256 4.92 17.11 17.52
CA LYS A 256 6.28 16.57 17.49
C LYS A 256 6.28 15.06 17.74
N ASP A 257 5.49 14.59 18.70
CA ASP A 257 5.36 13.15 18.99
C ASP A 257 4.80 12.39 17.79
N ASP A 258 3.84 12.99 17.05
CA ASP A 258 3.27 12.43 15.83
C ASP A 258 4.32 12.30 14.72
N MET A 259 5.11 13.34 14.48
CA MET A 259 6.21 13.30 13.51
C MET A 259 7.27 12.25 13.89
N ASP A 260 7.63 12.14 15.18
CA ASP A 260 8.59 11.15 15.66
C ASP A 260 8.05 9.71 15.45
N LEU A 261 6.74 9.48 15.68
CA LEU A 261 6.10 8.20 15.40
C LEU A 261 6.13 7.87 13.91
N ALA A 262 5.78 8.84 13.05
CA ALA A 262 5.76 8.68 11.60
C ALA A 262 7.15 8.35 11.04
N GLU A 263 8.20 9.06 11.47
CA GLU A 263 9.59 8.79 11.09
C GLU A 263 10.02 7.37 11.50
N ASN A 264 9.77 7.00 12.76
CA ASN A 264 10.14 5.68 13.29
C ASN A 264 9.41 4.55 12.55
N MET A 265 8.11 4.72 12.29
CA MET A 265 7.32 3.73 11.55
C MET A 265 7.84 3.56 10.12
N LEU A 266 8.06 4.64 9.38
CA LEU A 266 8.52 4.57 7.99
C LEU A 266 9.88 3.88 7.88
N LYS A 267 10.82 4.24 8.75
CA LYS A 267 12.14 3.58 8.82
C LYS A 267 12.02 2.10 9.16
N TYR A 268 11.20 1.75 10.14
CA TYR A 268 11.01 0.36 10.57
C TYR A 268 10.48 -0.52 9.43
N VAL A 269 9.41 -0.08 8.75
CA VAL A 269 8.78 -0.91 7.71
C VAL A 269 9.66 -1.05 6.46
N ILE A 270 10.40 0.01 6.08
CA ILE A 270 11.38 -0.07 4.98
C ILE A 270 12.48 -1.07 5.33
N LYS A 271 13.08 -0.96 6.52
CA LYS A 271 14.11 -1.88 6.99
C LYS A 271 13.59 -3.32 6.99
N TYR A 272 12.40 -3.54 7.52
CA TYR A 272 11.78 -4.86 7.59
C TYR A 272 11.60 -5.50 6.21
N VAL A 273 11.15 -4.74 5.21
CA VAL A 273 11.00 -5.22 3.84
C VAL A 273 12.35 -5.56 3.21
N LEU A 274 13.36 -4.70 3.38
CA LEU A 274 14.71 -4.95 2.85
C LEU A 274 15.34 -6.24 3.43
N GLU A 275 15.10 -6.52 4.70
CA GLU A 275 15.61 -7.72 5.39
C GLU A 275 14.83 -8.99 5.00
N ASN A 276 13.53 -8.90 4.75
CA ASN A 276 12.66 -10.07 4.54
C ASN A 276 12.29 -10.34 3.08
N CYS A 277 12.56 -9.40 2.16
CA CYS A 277 12.32 -9.52 0.72
C CYS A 277 13.55 -9.12 -0.12
N PRO A 278 14.77 -9.59 0.20
CA PRO A 278 15.99 -9.12 -0.46
C PRO A 278 16.00 -9.40 -1.96
N GLU A 279 15.45 -10.53 -2.40
CA GLU A 279 15.42 -10.95 -3.80
C GLU A 279 14.45 -10.10 -4.63
N GLU A 280 13.26 -9.83 -4.09
CA GLU A 280 12.25 -8.97 -4.69
C GLU A 280 12.75 -7.53 -4.78
N MET A 281 13.40 -7.02 -3.73
CA MET A 281 13.94 -5.66 -3.70
C MET A 281 15.10 -5.50 -4.69
N GLN A 282 15.96 -6.51 -4.82
CA GLN A 282 17.00 -6.53 -5.84
C GLN A 282 16.42 -6.58 -7.26
N PHE A 283 15.30 -7.31 -7.45
CA PHE A 283 14.57 -7.32 -8.71
C PHE A 283 14.02 -5.94 -9.06
N PHE A 284 13.37 -5.25 -8.12
CA PHE A 284 12.86 -3.90 -8.35
C PHE A 284 13.97 -2.92 -8.70
N ASN A 285 15.08 -2.96 -7.95
CA ASN A 285 16.23 -2.09 -8.22
C ASN A 285 16.86 -2.35 -9.61
N SER A 286 16.83 -3.60 -10.08
CA SER A 286 17.42 -3.95 -11.37
C SER A 286 16.51 -3.64 -12.57
N PHE A 287 15.20 -3.79 -12.43
CA PHE A 287 14.26 -3.81 -13.55
C PHE A 287 13.18 -2.72 -13.53
N ILE A 288 12.93 -2.10 -12.38
CA ILE A 288 11.87 -1.08 -12.21
C ILE A 288 12.48 0.30 -11.96
N ASP A 289 13.29 0.46 -10.93
CA ASP A 289 13.93 1.73 -10.57
C ASP A 289 15.34 1.49 -10.06
N LYS A 290 16.33 1.84 -10.87
CA LYS A 290 17.75 1.61 -10.57
C LYS A 290 18.28 2.40 -9.38
N THR A 291 17.56 3.42 -8.93
CA THR A 291 17.92 4.26 -7.78
C THR A 291 17.18 3.87 -6.51
N LEU A 292 16.36 2.82 -6.56
CA LEU A 292 15.45 2.44 -5.48
C LEU A 292 16.18 2.19 -4.16
N LEU A 293 17.18 1.31 -4.18
CA LEU A 293 17.88 0.92 -2.95
C LEU A 293 18.67 2.10 -2.35
N GLU A 294 19.28 2.95 -3.18
CA GLU A 294 19.96 4.17 -2.74
C GLU A 294 18.99 5.15 -2.07
N ARG A 295 17.81 5.34 -2.66
CA ARG A 295 16.75 6.20 -2.10
C ARG A 295 16.23 5.67 -0.76
N LEU A 296 15.99 4.37 -0.64
CA LEU A 296 15.54 3.76 0.61
C LEU A 296 16.63 3.79 1.69
N ASP A 297 17.88 3.60 1.33
CA ASP A 297 19.03 3.74 2.24
C ASP A 297 19.16 5.16 2.77
N ASN A 298 18.95 6.18 1.93
CA ASN A 298 18.90 7.58 2.35
C ASN A 298 17.82 7.81 3.42
N VAL A 299 16.61 7.24 3.26
CA VAL A 299 15.55 7.34 4.27
C VAL A 299 15.95 6.70 5.58
N LEU A 300 16.58 5.53 5.55
CA LEU A 300 16.99 4.80 6.77
C LEU A 300 18.06 5.53 7.55
N ASN A 301 19.01 6.16 6.86
CA ASN A 301 20.22 6.72 7.46
C ASN A 301 20.16 8.25 7.71
N SER A 302 19.13 8.94 7.23
CA SER A 302 18.97 10.37 7.48
C SER A 302 18.03 10.65 8.65
N GLU A 303 18.33 11.69 9.41
CA GLU A 303 17.38 12.38 10.29
C GLU A 303 16.47 13.23 9.40
N PHE A 304 15.14 13.12 9.55
CA PHE A 304 14.21 13.84 8.68
C PHE A 304 14.26 15.36 8.93
N GLY A 305 14.19 16.13 7.86
CA GLY A 305 14.10 17.57 7.95
C GLY A 305 12.79 18.02 8.57
N ARG A 306 12.75 19.23 9.12
CA ARG A 306 11.54 19.89 9.63
C ARG A 306 11.57 21.35 9.21
N ILE A 307 10.48 21.85 8.63
CA ILE A 307 10.33 23.23 8.18
C ILE A 307 8.87 23.64 8.31
N SER A 308 8.62 24.90 8.71
CA SER A 308 7.26 25.43 8.69
C SER A 308 6.79 25.65 7.24
N TYR A 309 5.47 25.55 6.98
CA TYR A 309 4.89 25.88 5.68
C TYR A 309 5.28 27.31 5.25
N THR A 310 5.25 28.25 6.18
CA THR A 310 5.62 29.64 5.89
C THR A 310 7.06 29.76 5.40
N ASP A 311 8.00 29.06 5.99
CA ASP A 311 9.40 29.11 5.57
C ASP A 311 9.63 28.24 4.31
N ALA A 312 8.90 27.12 4.16
CA ALA A 312 8.92 26.33 2.93
C ALA A 312 8.46 27.16 1.73
N VAL A 313 7.36 27.91 1.86
CA VAL A 313 6.88 28.82 0.79
C VAL A 313 7.93 29.88 0.47
N LYS A 314 8.55 30.53 1.46
CA LYS A 314 9.62 31.51 1.22
C LYS A 314 10.80 30.94 0.45
N GLU A 315 11.16 29.66 0.71
CA GLU A 315 12.22 29.00 -0.06
C GLU A 315 11.78 28.70 -1.48
N LEU A 316 10.56 28.18 -1.66
CA LEU A 316 10.02 27.84 -2.96
C LEU A 316 9.78 29.07 -3.85
N GLU A 317 9.33 30.19 -3.27
CA GLU A 317 9.13 31.45 -4.01
C GLU A 317 10.39 31.94 -4.73
N LYS A 318 11.58 31.63 -4.22
CA LYS A 318 12.85 31.97 -4.88
C LYS A 318 13.04 31.22 -6.20
N HIS A 319 12.29 30.13 -6.41
CA HIS A 319 12.35 29.24 -7.56
C HIS A 319 11.05 29.20 -8.36
N ASN A 320 10.16 30.15 -8.14
CA ASN A 320 8.87 30.18 -8.80
C ASN A 320 8.95 30.11 -10.34
N ASP A 321 10.05 30.59 -10.93
CA ASP A 321 10.25 30.53 -12.40
C ASP A 321 10.44 29.09 -12.92
N GLU A 322 10.82 28.15 -12.06
CA GLU A 322 11.01 26.74 -12.37
C GLU A 322 9.71 25.91 -12.31
N PHE A 323 8.63 26.44 -11.68
CA PHE A 323 7.38 25.72 -11.42
C PHE A 323 6.30 26.02 -12.45
N GLU A 324 5.51 25.00 -12.80
CA GLU A 324 4.30 25.13 -13.59
C GLU A 324 3.24 25.91 -12.80
N TYR A 325 3.04 25.52 -11.53
CA TYR A 325 2.13 26.18 -10.59
C TYR A 325 2.92 27.10 -9.65
N LYS A 326 2.61 28.41 -9.71
CA LYS A 326 3.30 29.38 -8.83
C LYS A 326 2.87 29.17 -7.38
N VAL A 327 3.85 29.10 -6.48
CA VAL A 327 3.60 29.01 -5.05
C VAL A 327 3.52 30.40 -4.42
N SER A 328 2.59 30.57 -3.49
CA SER A 328 2.48 31.71 -2.58
C SER A 328 1.85 31.26 -1.27
N TRP A 329 1.96 32.06 -0.23
CA TRP A 329 1.37 31.72 1.06
C TRP A 329 -0.16 31.57 0.96
N GLY A 330 -0.72 30.51 1.51
CA GLY A 330 -2.15 30.20 1.51
C GLY A 330 -2.60 29.23 0.39
N VAL A 331 -1.69 28.77 -0.50
CA VAL A 331 -2.04 27.79 -1.53
C VAL A 331 -1.56 26.40 -1.16
N ASP A 332 -2.28 25.37 -1.61
CA ASP A 332 -1.80 23.98 -1.47
C ASP A 332 -0.53 23.74 -2.26
N LEU A 333 0.45 23.07 -1.61
CA LEU A 333 1.67 22.65 -2.30
C LEU A 333 1.34 21.57 -3.32
N GLN A 334 1.78 21.78 -4.56
CA GLN A 334 1.65 20.76 -5.61
C GLN A 334 2.81 19.76 -5.54
N THR A 335 2.65 18.59 -6.11
CA THR A 335 3.69 17.54 -6.11
C THR A 335 5.06 18.05 -6.58
N GLU A 336 5.13 19.02 -7.50
CA GLU A 336 6.39 19.62 -7.93
C GLU A 336 7.09 20.39 -6.80
N HIS A 337 6.32 21.15 -5.99
CA HIS A 337 6.83 21.87 -4.82
C HIS A 337 7.33 20.92 -3.73
N GLU A 338 6.55 19.88 -3.42
CA GLU A 338 6.88 18.85 -2.43
C GLU A 338 8.18 18.11 -2.79
N ARG A 339 8.31 17.75 -4.06
CA ARG A 339 9.51 17.09 -4.57
C ARG A 339 10.71 18.03 -4.60
N TYR A 340 10.50 19.31 -4.92
CA TYR A 340 11.57 20.30 -4.88
C TYR A 340 12.14 20.46 -3.47
N LEU A 341 11.28 20.55 -2.46
CA LEU A 341 11.69 20.56 -1.06
C LEU A 341 12.50 19.31 -0.69
N SER A 342 11.94 18.12 -0.92
CA SER A 342 12.56 16.86 -0.50
C SER A 342 13.79 16.46 -1.33
N GLU A 343 13.82 16.76 -2.65
CA GLU A 343 14.87 16.30 -3.57
C GLU A 343 15.97 17.34 -3.82
N LYS A 344 15.66 18.64 -3.80
CA LYS A 344 16.62 19.71 -4.13
C LYS A 344 17.13 20.42 -2.89
N ILE A 345 16.23 20.83 -1.98
CA ILE A 345 16.59 21.61 -0.80
C ILE A 345 17.12 20.70 0.30
N PHE A 346 16.31 19.75 0.76
CA PHE A 346 16.71 18.88 1.90
C PHE A 346 17.49 17.65 1.47
N LYS A 347 17.25 17.11 0.27
CA LYS A 347 17.83 15.85 -0.28
C LYS A 347 17.59 14.64 0.63
N LYS A 348 16.50 14.66 1.39
CA LYS A 348 16.06 13.66 2.35
C LYS A 348 14.57 13.88 2.67
N PRO A 349 13.91 12.96 3.38
CA PRO A 349 12.54 13.21 3.82
C PRO A 349 12.46 14.45 4.72
N VAL A 350 11.37 15.22 4.58
CA VAL A 350 11.16 16.46 5.32
C VAL A 350 9.69 16.60 5.72
N PHE A 351 9.47 16.95 6.99
CA PHE A 351 8.17 17.37 7.49
C PHE A 351 7.97 18.86 7.22
N VAL A 352 6.85 19.19 6.59
CA VAL A 352 6.35 20.57 6.48
C VAL A 352 5.23 20.72 7.49
N THR A 353 5.31 21.76 8.37
CA THR A 353 4.39 21.95 9.50
C THR A 353 3.66 23.29 9.44
N ASP A 354 2.62 23.44 10.25
CA ASP A 354 1.95 24.72 10.51
C ASP A 354 1.37 25.34 9.25
N TYR A 355 0.50 24.57 8.59
CA TYR A 355 -0.19 24.98 7.37
C TYR A 355 -1.27 26.05 7.65
N PRO A 356 -1.65 26.88 6.65
CA PRO A 356 -2.79 27.78 6.77
C PRO A 356 -4.08 27.02 7.12
N ALA A 357 -4.85 27.53 8.08
CA ALA A 357 -6.07 26.89 8.57
C ALA A 357 -7.14 26.72 7.46
N GLU A 358 -7.16 27.64 6.47
CA GLU A 358 -8.15 27.68 5.41
C GLU A 358 -8.05 26.50 4.41
N ILE A 359 -6.85 25.87 4.33
CA ILE A 359 -6.59 24.78 3.38
C ILE A 359 -6.47 23.40 4.06
N LYS A 360 -6.77 23.30 5.36
CA LYS A 360 -6.66 22.03 6.12
C LYS A 360 -8.00 21.70 6.81
N ALA A 361 -8.14 20.42 7.21
CA ALA A 361 -9.38 19.89 7.75
C ALA A 361 -9.76 20.48 9.13
N PHE A 362 -11.05 20.45 9.43
CA PHE A 362 -11.66 21.08 10.60
C PHE A 362 -11.15 20.56 11.94
N TYR A 363 -10.76 19.30 12.01
CA TYR A 363 -10.31 18.63 13.23
C TYR A 363 -8.87 18.96 13.66
N MET A 364 -8.11 19.68 12.84
CA MET A 364 -6.71 20.01 13.14
C MET A 364 -6.64 21.16 14.14
N LYS A 365 -5.71 21.09 15.10
CA LYS A 365 -5.56 22.09 16.16
C LYS A 365 -5.17 23.46 15.62
N LEU A 366 -5.93 24.49 15.99
CA LEU A 366 -5.59 25.88 15.68
C LEU A 366 -4.39 26.32 16.51
N ASN A 367 -3.37 26.89 15.87
CA ASN A 367 -2.20 27.44 16.53
C ASN A 367 -2.51 28.78 17.22
N GLU A 368 -1.66 29.23 18.11
CA GLU A 368 -1.82 30.47 18.88
C GLU A 368 -1.90 31.72 17.97
N ASP A 369 -1.35 31.67 16.78
CA ASP A 369 -1.40 32.77 15.81
C ASP A 369 -2.81 33.00 15.21
N GLY A 370 -3.73 32.04 15.41
CA GLY A 370 -5.09 32.07 14.91
C GLY A 370 -5.21 31.97 13.37
N LYS A 371 -4.13 31.64 12.66
CA LYS A 371 -4.05 31.57 11.19
C LYS A 371 -3.58 30.23 10.67
N THR A 372 -2.78 29.54 11.43
CA THR A 372 -2.24 28.24 11.06
C THR A 372 -2.79 27.14 11.95
N VAL A 373 -2.66 25.90 11.49
CA VAL A 373 -3.01 24.69 12.25
C VAL A 373 -1.78 23.81 12.43
N ALA A 374 -1.72 23.08 13.53
CA ALA A 374 -0.66 22.12 13.85
C ALA A 374 -0.82 20.86 12.96
N ALA A 375 -0.76 21.06 11.65
CA ALA A 375 -0.72 20.03 10.63
C ALA A 375 0.71 19.69 10.24
N THR A 376 0.93 18.51 9.70
CA THR A 376 2.20 18.11 9.10
C THR A 376 1.99 17.22 7.91
N ASP A 377 2.80 17.42 6.86
CA ASP A 377 2.92 16.50 5.73
C ASP A 377 4.38 16.04 5.66
N LEU A 378 4.60 14.72 5.61
CA LEU A 378 5.91 14.13 5.36
C LEU A 378 6.12 13.99 3.87
N LEU A 379 7.09 14.72 3.35
CA LEU A 379 7.50 14.69 1.94
C LEU A 379 8.73 13.79 1.79
N ALA A 380 8.67 12.83 0.86
CA ALA A 380 9.78 11.92 0.58
C ALA A 380 10.29 12.06 -0.86
N PRO A 381 11.63 11.98 -1.08
CA PRO A 381 12.21 12.05 -2.43
C PRO A 381 11.61 10.98 -3.36
N GLY A 382 11.21 11.35 -4.56
CA GLY A 382 10.64 10.45 -5.57
C GLY A 382 9.12 10.31 -5.56
N ILE A 383 8.44 10.73 -4.48
CA ILE A 383 6.97 10.62 -4.40
C ILE A 383 6.25 11.92 -4.02
N GLY A 384 6.90 12.80 -3.25
CA GLY A 384 6.26 13.95 -2.61
C GLY A 384 5.62 13.55 -1.27
N GLU A 385 4.44 14.06 -0.96
CA GLU A 385 3.70 13.71 0.26
C GLU A 385 3.44 12.19 0.34
N ILE A 386 3.82 11.59 1.46
CA ILE A 386 3.61 10.18 1.78
C ILE A 386 2.76 9.97 3.04
N ILE A 387 2.85 10.87 4.01
CA ILE A 387 2.07 10.90 5.25
C ILE A 387 1.53 12.30 5.44
N GLY A 388 0.24 12.41 5.79
CA GLY A 388 -0.38 13.62 6.29
C GLY A 388 -0.89 13.42 7.72
N GLY A 389 -0.60 14.35 8.62
CA GLY A 389 -0.96 14.23 10.04
C GLY A 389 -1.26 15.57 10.70
N SER A 390 -1.70 15.52 11.95
CA SER A 390 -1.87 16.75 12.76
C SER A 390 -2.00 16.43 14.25
N GLN A 391 -1.71 17.42 15.07
CA GLN A 391 -2.35 17.48 16.37
C GLN A 391 -3.82 17.80 16.20
N ARG A 392 -4.70 17.16 16.98
CA ARG A 392 -6.14 17.30 16.88
C ARG A 392 -6.65 18.45 17.75
N GLU A 393 -7.72 19.10 17.33
CA GLU A 393 -8.35 20.16 18.12
C GLU A 393 -8.97 19.55 19.40
N ASP A 394 -8.46 19.94 20.56
CA ASP A 394 -8.86 19.46 21.86
C ASP A 394 -9.81 20.42 22.59
N ASN A 395 -10.04 21.63 22.03
CA ASN A 395 -10.97 22.60 22.54
C ASN A 395 -12.36 22.44 21.87
N LEU A 396 -13.39 22.17 22.72
CA LEU A 396 -14.75 21.93 22.25
C LEU A 396 -15.34 23.12 21.48
N ASP A 397 -15.15 24.34 21.97
CA ASP A 397 -15.79 25.52 21.38
C ASP A 397 -15.14 25.87 20.05
N ILE A 398 -13.81 25.74 19.94
CA ILE A 398 -13.10 25.94 18.67
C ILE A 398 -13.54 24.89 17.66
N LEU A 399 -13.56 23.61 18.02
CA LEU A 399 -13.97 22.54 17.13
C LEU A 399 -15.42 22.72 16.62
N ARG A 400 -16.34 23.09 17.53
CA ARG A 400 -17.75 23.36 17.18
C ARG A 400 -17.88 24.54 16.18
N ASN A 401 -17.11 25.61 16.40
CA ASN A 401 -17.11 26.75 15.48
C ASN A 401 -16.59 26.35 14.08
N LYS A 402 -15.53 25.56 14.00
CA LYS A 402 -14.99 25.04 12.71
C LYS A 402 -16.02 24.19 11.96
N ILE A 403 -16.72 23.29 12.65
CA ILE A 403 -17.81 22.48 12.07
C ILE A 403 -18.90 23.39 11.50
N LYS A 404 -19.30 24.42 12.25
CA LYS A 404 -20.30 25.39 11.82
C LYS A 404 -19.85 26.24 10.64
N ASP A 405 -18.61 26.72 10.63
CA ASP A 405 -18.05 27.56 9.56
C ASP A 405 -17.98 26.81 8.21
N LEU A 406 -17.82 25.49 8.27
CA LEU A 406 -17.88 24.60 7.09
C LEU A 406 -19.31 24.18 6.72
N ASN A 407 -20.35 24.72 7.36
CA ASN A 407 -21.76 24.37 7.14
C ASN A 407 -22.06 22.87 7.33
N MET A 408 -21.28 22.19 8.17
CA MET A 408 -21.51 20.79 8.56
C MET A 408 -22.57 20.73 9.68
N ASP A 409 -23.43 19.70 9.67
CA ASP A 409 -24.45 19.55 10.74
C ASP A 409 -23.82 18.96 12.00
N GLU A 410 -23.83 19.70 13.11
CA GLU A 410 -23.32 19.25 14.43
C GLU A 410 -23.96 17.92 14.87
N LYS A 411 -25.18 17.63 14.43
CA LYS A 411 -25.89 16.38 14.76
C LYS A 411 -25.21 15.13 14.20
N ASP A 412 -24.44 15.24 13.14
CA ASP A 412 -23.71 14.12 12.56
C ASP A 412 -22.39 13.86 13.30
N TYR A 413 -21.91 14.84 14.09
CA TYR A 413 -20.64 14.81 14.80
C TYR A 413 -20.79 14.87 16.33
N TRP A 414 -22.01 14.73 16.88
CA TRP A 414 -22.26 14.82 18.32
C TRP A 414 -21.36 13.89 19.16
N TRP A 415 -21.16 12.67 18.68
CA TRP A 415 -20.34 11.64 19.31
C TRP A 415 -18.84 12.00 19.28
N TYR A 416 -18.38 12.69 18.26
CA TYR A 416 -17.02 13.20 18.14
C TYR A 416 -16.76 14.41 19.04
N LEU A 417 -17.76 15.30 19.18
CA LEU A 417 -17.73 16.42 20.11
C LEU A 417 -17.73 15.97 21.57
N ASP A 418 -18.38 14.84 21.87
CA ASP A 418 -18.40 14.27 23.23
C ASP A 418 -17.00 13.90 23.74
N LEU A 419 -16.05 13.58 22.89
CA LEU A 419 -14.64 13.37 23.28
C LEU A 419 -14.05 14.61 23.93
N ARG A 420 -14.48 15.81 23.52
CA ARG A 420 -13.99 17.08 24.07
C ARG A 420 -14.74 17.49 25.34
N LYS A 421 -15.95 16.95 25.54
CA LYS A 421 -16.73 17.18 26.77
C LYS A 421 -16.28 16.31 27.94
N TYR A 422 -15.91 15.06 27.64
CA TYR A 422 -15.72 14.03 28.66
C TYR A 422 -14.23 13.64 28.83
N GLY A 423 -13.44 14.62 29.23
CA GLY A 423 -12.03 14.41 29.57
C GLY A 423 -11.10 14.58 28.36
N SER A 424 -11.22 15.72 27.67
CA SER A 424 -10.34 16.10 26.55
C SER A 424 -8.89 16.08 26.94
N VAL A 425 -8.04 15.63 26.03
CA VAL A 425 -6.58 15.62 26.18
C VAL A 425 -5.91 16.02 24.83
N PRO A 426 -4.70 16.60 24.86
CA PRO A 426 -3.91 16.73 23.65
C PRO A 426 -3.70 15.36 23.00
N HIS A 427 -3.94 15.27 21.70
CA HIS A 427 -3.75 14.04 20.93
C HIS A 427 -3.43 14.36 19.49
N ALA A 428 -2.80 13.42 18.81
CA ALA A 428 -2.29 13.60 17.48
C ALA A 428 -2.35 12.27 16.71
N GLY A 429 -2.26 12.36 15.39
CA GLY A 429 -2.25 11.18 14.54
C GLY A 429 -2.01 11.54 13.09
N PHE A 430 -1.78 10.52 12.27
CA PHE A 430 -1.52 10.71 10.86
C PHE A 430 -2.24 9.67 9.98
N GLY A 431 -2.34 9.96 8.70
CA GLY A 431 -2.79 9.03 7.67
C GLY A 431 -1.66 8.69 6.69
N LEU A 432 -1.49 7.40 6.42
CA LEU A 432 -0.58 6.88 5.42
C LEU A 432 -1.34 5.98 4.45
N GLY A 433 -1.39 6.36 3.16
CA GLY A 433 -1.92 5.50 2.11
C GLY A 433 -1.00 4.30 1.87
N PHE A 434 -1.51 3.09 2.09
CA PHE A 434 -0.72 1.87 1.96
C PHE A 434 -0.21 1.67 0.53
N GLU A 435 -1.00 1.96 -0.47
CA GLU A 435 -0.62 1.86 -1.87
C GLU A 435 0.45 2.89 -2.26
N ARG A 436 0.39 4.10 -1.68
CA ARG A 436 1.44 5.11 -1.89
C ARG A 436 2.77 4.64 -1.29
N LEU A 437 2.73 4.04 -0.10
CA LEU A 437 3.89 3.40 0.53
C LEU A 437 4.42 2.23 -0.31
N MET A 438 3.52 1.39 -0.86
CA MET A 438 3.89 0.30 -1.77
C MET A 438 4.60 0.81 -3.03
N MET A 439 4.07 1.87 -3.67
CA MET A 439 4.73 2.50 -4.82
C MET A 439 6.12 3.00 -4.44
N TYR A 440 6.26 3.62 -3.28
CA TYR A 440 7.52 4.15 -2.78
C TYR A 440 8.58 3.06 -2.57
N ILE A 441 8.21 1.97 -1.89
CA ILE A 441 9.11 0.86 -1.55
C ILE A 441 9.47 0.01 -2.77
N THR A 442 8.58 -0.14 -3.74
CA THR A 442 8.82 -1.00 -4.93
C THR A 442 9.32 -0.25 -6.16
N GLY A 443 9.23 1.08 -6.17
CA GLY A 443 9.53 1.90 -7.34
C GLY A 443 8.45 1.85 -8.42
N MET A 444 7.30 1.19 -8.17
CA MET A 444 6.19 1.12 -9.12
C MET A 444 5.57 2.51 -9.32
N GLN A 445 5.30 2.87 -10.59
CA GLN A 445 4.91 4.23 -10.95
C GLN A 445 3.40 4.47 -11.01
N ASN A 446 2.59 3.44 -10.81
CA ASN A 446 1.13 3.54 -10.91
C ASN A 446 0.45 2.73 -9.81
N ILE A 447 -0.46 3.37 -9.10
CA ILE A 447 -1.21 2.76 -7.99
C ILE A 447 -1.96 1.49 -8.40
N ARG A 448 -2.43 1.42 -9.66
CA ARG A 448 -3.11 0.23 -10.21
C ARG A 448 -2.20 -1.01 -10.24
N ASP A 449 -0.89 -0.83 -10.16
CA ASP A 449 0.10 -1.91 -10.25
C ASP A 449 0.56 -2.42 -8.89
N VAL A 450 0.07 -1.82 -7.80
CA VAL A 450 0.31 -2.29 -6.43
C VAL A 450 -0.96 -2.78 -5.72
N ILE A 451 -2.10 -2.71 -6.39
CA ILE A 451 -3.41 -3.21 -5.93
C ILE A 451 -3.71 -4.52 -6.70
N PRO A 452 -4.14 -5.60 -6.03
CA PRO A 452 -4.49 -6.86 -6.71
C PRO A 452 -5.54 -6.69 -7.81
N PHE A 453 -6.68 -6.07 -7.50
CA PHE A 453 -7.79 -5.76 -8.40
C PHE A 453 -8.16 -4.28 -8.24
N PRO A 454 -7.53 -3.37 -8.99
CA PRO A 454 -7.73 -1.94 -8.79
C PRO A 454 -9.14 -1.48 -9.18
N ARG A 455 -9.73 -0.62 -8.35
CA ARG A 455 -11.00 0.08 -8.63
C ARG A 455 -10.68 1.51 -9.02
N THR A 456 -11.09 1.91 -10.21
CA THR A 456 -10.87 3.25 -10.75
C THR A 456 -12.08 3.68 -11.59
N PRO A 457 -12.24 4.96 -11.95
CA PRO A 457 -13.31 5.35 -12.85
C PRO A 457 -13.41 4.46 -14.09
N LYS A 458 -14.60 3.98 -14.39
CA LYS A 458 -14.92 3.06 -15.50
C LYS A 458 -14.23 1.68 -15.45
N ASN A 459 -13.68 1.27 -14.31
CA ASN A 459 -13.07 -0.05 -14.14
C ASN A 459 -13.49 -0.69 -12.81
N CYS A 460 -14.33 -1.72 -12.92
CA CYS A 460 -14.76 -2.60 -11.82
C CYS A 460 -14.80 -4.06 -12.28
N GLU A 461 -13.87 -4.44 -13.17
CA GLU A 461 -13.70 -5.81 -13.66
C GLU A 461 -13.10 -6.69 -12.56
N PHE A 462 -13.44 -7.97 -12.55
CA PHE A 462 -13.07 -8.98 -11.54
C PHE A 462 -13.84 -8.78 -10.23
#